data_7ffc91710e7114e9013481617c25c9c1
#
_entry.id   7ffc91710e7114e9013481617c25c9c1
#
_cell.length_a   1.000
_cell.length_b   1.000
_cell.length_c   1.000
_cell.angle_alpha   90.00
_cell.angle_beta   90.00
_cell.angle_gamma   90.00
#
_symmetry.space_group_name_H-M   'P 1'
#
loop_
_entity.id
_entity.type
_entity.pdbx_description
1 polymer ?
#
loop_
_entity_poly.entity_id
_entity_poly.type
_entity_poly.pdbx_seq_one_letter_code
_entity_poly.pdbx_strand_id
1 'polypeptide(L)'
;MLRVAVFCGGTGSIALQNGFASLYGIDRVQMDIIVNAYDNGKSTGVCRRCFNNEILGPSDVRKNQLLQYSIQNESSIKDGNNREARLFEMFNVRLSADCSEAYYRAAKSYMEDFADVFDSDTLDYLSELLAFFFFESDANGNIVQRRTTIDEDYSDFALSNIFYASCAAKCGNSLEKAMDCMARILGIKDTVHLISDKSLLLKAETQSGHIIEDEGDIVTWDNPDDKIIRAILMDGESEYIPVVGEDSAHTDRTILQIVDEADIIIFSSGTQWSSLIPTYMHKGFREMIANASANKYLIMNNEEDHDTYGVSAEEMCDILTSYLDMDQITVVLNKEASVGMQALSERYHSICGMIGSTDSSKHDPVKLVGLIMSDYYREALSCTHQFFDLDGTLWEENGTDEEKELGRENLALFQGAVLTGNSVAHVQSVFEHNLPMGKDLKIFADYGNTMLQSSDFGTATKLTDRYLLPESLLHCVKELSVFAGKQVFLRGGVVLTIKPLKGRKEIIKLLRQELSDYEGLSIELAGRTSIDIMYSDYSKATMLRLIMEQGGMPMEKTLFIGNELEEGSE
;
A
#
# COMPACT_ATOMS: atom_id res chain seq x y z
N MET A 1 10.80 -10.03 -4.98
CA MET A 1 10.01 -9.31 -3.95
C MET A 1 10.23 -7.83 -4.21
N LEU A 2 9.15 -7.09 -4.43
CA LEU A 2 9.20 -5.64 -4.67
C LEU A 2 9.61 -4.91 -3.38
N ARG A 3 10.56 -3.96 -3.48
CA ARG A 3 11.04 -3.16 -2.35
C ARG A 3 10.58 -1.72 -2.50
N VAL A 4 9.83 -1.23 -1.52
CA VAL A 4 9.22 0.11 -1.53
C VAL A 4 9.68 0.88 -0.29
N ALA A 5 10.36 2.01 -0.48
CA ALA A 5 10.70 2.94 0.59
C ALA A 5 9.67 4.08 0.61
N VAL A 6 9.04 4.32 1.76
CA VAL A 6 8.00 5.35 1.92
C VAL A 6 8.42 6.36 2.97
N PHE A 7 8.61 7.61 2.55
CA PHE A 7 8.80 8.75 3.46
C PHE A 7 7.45 9.33 3.84
N CYS A 8 7.09 9.31 5.12
CA CYS A 8 5.77 9.73 5.59
C CYS A 8 5.78 10.25 7.03
N GLY A 9 4.66 10.84 7.45
CA GLY A 9 4.31 11.04 8.85
C GLY A 9 3.48 9.87 9.40
N GLY A 10 2.66 10.11 10.42
CA GLY A 10 1.91 9.06 11.11
C GLY A 10 0.72 8.49 10.36
N THR A 11 0.11 9.24 9.43
CA THR A 11 -1.13 8.84 8.74
C THR A 11 -1.03 8.83 7.23
N GLY A 12 -0.06 9.52 6.64
CA GLY A 12 0.11 9.63 5.19
C GLY A 12 0.37 8.29 4.49
N SER A 13 0.96 7.31 5.19
CA SER A 13 1.24 5.98 4.65
C SER A 13 0.05 5.02 4.62
N ILE A 14 -1.09 5.37 5.26
CA ILE A 14 -2.23 4.44 5.45
C ILE A 14 -2.75 3.90 4.12
N ALA A 15 -3.01 4.80 3.16
CA ALA A 15 -3.50 4.40 1.84
C ALA A 15 -2.49 3.53 1.09
N LEU A 16 -1.19 3.84 1.20
CA LEU A 16 -0.13 3.07 0.57
C LEU A 16 -0.01 1.66 1.16
N GLN A 17 0.13 1.55 2.49
CA GLN A 17 0.29 0.25 3.14
C GLN A 17 -0.91 -0.68 2.87
N ASN A 18 -2.15 -0.15 3.01
CA ASN A 18 -3.35 -0.92 2.69
C ASN A 18 -3.46 -1.27 1.20
N GLY A 19 -3.11 -0.36 0.31
CA GLY A 19 -3.16 -0.59 -1.14
C GLY A 19 -2.17 -1.66 -1.60
N PHE A 20 -0.91 -1.61 -1.15
CA PHE A 20 0.07 -2.64 -1.46
C PHE A 20 -0.31 -3.99 -0.85
N ALA A 21 -0.79 -4.02 0.41
CA ALA A 21 -1.26 -5.25 1.04
C ALA A 21 -2.44 -5.88 0.29
N SER A 22 -3.39 -5.05 -0.16
CA SER A 22 -4.58 -5.52 -0.90
C SER A 22 -4.26 -6.04 -2.30
N LEU A 23 -3.33 -5.39 -3.02
CA LEU A 23 -3.01 -5.74 -4.41
C LEU A 23 -1.97 -6.85 -4.53
N TYR A 24 -1.01 -6.92 -3.63
CA TYR A 24 0.14 -7.83 -3.75
C TYR A 24 0.21 -8.85 -2.62
N GLY A 25 -0.44 -8.60 -1.49
CA GLY A 25 -0.21 -9.35 -0.27
C GLY A 25 1.09 -8.96 0.45
N ILE A 26 1.14 -9.18 1.76
CA ILE A 26 2.26 -8.78 2.62
C ILE A 26 3.58 -9.52 2.33
N ASP A 27 3.49 -10.70 1.73
CA ASP A 27 4.66 -11.55 1.45
C ASP A 27 5.39 -11.20 0.14
N ARG A 28 4.77 -10.39 -0.73
CA ARG A 28 5.31 -10.06 -2.06
C ARG A 28 5.94 -8.68 -2.13
N VAL A 29 5.67 -7.83 -1.15
CA VAL A 29 6.20 -6.46 -1.07
C VAL A 29 6.90 -6.27 0.27
N GLN A 30 8.15 -5.86 0.24
CA GLN A 30 8.84 -5.33 1.41
C GLN A 30 8.66 -3.81 1.39
N MET A 31 7.92 -3.28 2.37
CA MET A 31 7.69 -1.85 2.50
C MET A 31 8.41 -1.32 3.73
N ASP A 32 9.40 -0.48 3.50
CA ASP A 32 10.15 0.20 4.55
C ASP A 32 9.57 1.61 4.74
N ILE A 33 9.06 1.91 5.93
CA ILE A 33 8.39 3.17 6.28
C ILE A 33 9.37 4.06 7.04
N ILE A 34 9.66 5.24 6.53
CA ILE A 34 10.66 6.14 7.09
C ILE A 34 9.98 7.40 7.61
N VAL A 35 10.17 7.68 8.90
CA VAL A 35 9.60 8.84 9.61
C VAL A 35 10.67 9.62 10.36
N ASN A 36 10.38 10.90 10.70
CA ASN A 36 11.31 11.71 11.48
C ASN A 36 11.07 11.71 12.99
N ALA A 37 9.83 11.51 13.43
CA ALA A 37 9.41 11.50 14.84
C ALA A 37 9.70 12.79 15.63
N TYR A 38 9.81 13.96 14.98
CA TYR A 38 10.01 15.26 15.63
C TYR A 38 8.71 15.86 16.19
N ASP A 39 7.56 15.20 15.98
CA ASP A 39 6.28 15.58 16.57
C ASP A 39 6.43 15.87 18.08
N ASN A 40 5.92 17.04 18.51
CA ASN A 40 5.88 17.47 19.90
C ASN A 40 4.50 18.04 20.31
N GLY A 41 3.47 17.80 19.49
CA GLY A 41 2.10 18.20 19.78
C GLY A 41 1.35 17.27 20.73
N LYS A 42 0.32 17.77 21.40
CA LYS A 42 -0.62 17.01 22.27
C LYS A 42 0.07 15.96 23.16
N SER A 43 -0.43 14.72 23.18
CA SER A 43 0.11 13.64 24.00
C SER A 43 1.56 13.27 23.69
N THR A 44 2.03 13.50 22.47
CA THR A 44 3.44 13.28 22.09
C THR A 44 4.33 14.30 22.78
N GLY A 45 3.95 15.57 22.79
CA GLY A 45 4.68 16.63 23.48
C GLY A 45 4.78 16.40 24.98
N VAL A 46 3.69 15.96 25.61
CA VAL A 46 3.71 15.56 27.02
C VAL A 46 4.72 14.42 27.26
N CYS A 47 4.73 13.39 26.43
CA CYS A 47 5.70 12.30 26.53
C CYS A 47 7.14 12.82 26.45
N ARG A 48 7.44 13.70 25.52
CA ARG A 48 8.78 14.30 25.35
C ARG A 48 9.16 15.16 26.56
N ARG A 49 8.27 16.07 27.00
CA ARG A 49 8.53 16.94 28.16
C ARG A 49 8.69 16.13 29.45
N CYS A 50 7.98 14.99 29.58
CA CYS A 50 8.14 14.09 30.71
C CYS A 50 9.60 13.64 30.88
N PHE A 51 10.31 13.44 29.79
CA PHE A 51 11.73 13.05 29.75
C PHE A 51 12.64 14.18 29.27
N ASN A 52 12.33 15.46 29.65
CA ASN A 52 13.15 16.67 29.39
C ASN A 52 13.45 16.89 27.90
N ASN A 53 12.60 16.45 27.00
CA ASN A 53 12.80 16.47 25.54
C ASN A 53 14.05 15.70 25.06
N GLU A 54 14.53 14.73 25.84
CA GLU A 54 15.68 13.89 25.44
C GLU A 54 15.29 12.72 24.55
N ILE A 55 13.99 12.45 24.40
CA ILE A 55 13.45 11.40 23.51
C ILE A 55 12.72 12.02 22.31
N LEU A 56 12.63 11.27 21.23
CA LEU A 56 11.79 11.58 20.07
C LEU A 56 10.29 11.33 20.36
N GLY A 57 9.43 11.90 19.52
CA GLY A 57 7.98 11.74 19.62
C GLY A 57 7.50 10.35 19.19
N PRO A 58 6.80 9.58 20.03
CA PRO A 58 6.45 8.19 19.70
C PRO A 58 5.27 8.02 18.73
N SER A 59 4.50 9.09 18.47
CA SER A 59 3.18 8.98 17.84
C SER A 59 3.23 8.40 16.43
N ASP A 60 4.13 8.89 15.56
CA ASP A 60 4.16 8.50 14.16
C ASP A 60 4.69 7.08 13.98
N VAL A 61 5.71 6.71 14.76
CA VAL A 61 6.20 5.32 14.81
C VAL A 61 5.12 4.35 15.27
N ARG A 62 4.49 4.66 16.40
CA ARG A 62 3.41 3.85 16.95
C ARG A 62 2.26 3.65 15.96
N LYS A 63 1.80 4.72 15.29
CA LYS A 63 0.73 4.64 14.30
C LYS A 63 1.10 3.70 13.16
N ASN A 64 2.33 3.79 12.65
CA ASN A 64 2.79 2.95 11.55
C ASN A 64 2.98 1.47 11.98
N GLN A 65 3.55 1.20 13.16
CA GLN A 65 3.65 -0.18 13.68
C GLN A 65 2.27 -0.80 13.96
N LEU A 66 1.31 -0.03 14.49
CA LEU A 66 -0.07 -0.49 14.67
C LEU A 66 -0.79 -0.74 13.35
N LEU A 67 -0.51 0.06 12.33
CA LEU A 67 -1.05 -0.18 10.99
C LEU A 67 -0.50 -1.49 10.40
N GLN A 68 0.80 -1.75 10.53
CA GLN A 68 1.40 -3.03 10.12
C GLN A 68 0.77 -4.20 10.86
N TYR A 69 0.57 -4.06 12.19
CA TYR A 69 -0.13 -5.07 12.98
C TYR A 69 -1.56 -5.32 12.47
N SER A 70 -2.29 -4.25 12.16
CA SER A 70 -3.68 -4.36 11.70
C SER A 70 -3.79 -5.02 10.33
N ILE A 71 -2.86 -4.74 9.42
CA ILE A 71 -2.79 -5.37 8.10
C ILE A 71 -2.45 -6.85 8.23
N GLN A 72 -1.46 -7.19 9.05
CA GLN A 72 -1.04 -8.58 9.29
C GLN A 72 -2.17 -9.43 9.91
N ASN A 73 -3.04 -8.83 10.71
CA ASN A 73 -4.09 -9.52 11.49
C ASN A 73 -5.51 -9.08 11.08
N GLU A 74 -5.71 -8.60 9.85
CA GLU A 74 -6.96 -7.96 9.42
C GLU A 74 -8.20 -8.82 9.67
N SER A 75 -8.18 -10.09 9.26
CA SER A 75 -9.30 -11.02 9.46
C SER A 75 -9.60 -11.28 10.94
N SER A 76 -8.56 -11.44 11.75
CA SER A 76 -8.68 -11.65 13.20
C SER A 76 -9.25 -10.42 13.91
N ILE A 77 -8.80 -9.22 13.54
CA ILE A 77 -9.28 -7.97 14.14
C ILE A 77 -10.75 -7.73 13.76
N LYS A 78 -11.17 -8.04 12.54
CA LYS A 78 -12.58 -7.92 12.11
C LYS A 78 -13.53 -8.83 12.90
N ASP A 79 -13.08 -10.00 13.36
CA ASP A 79 -13.88 -10.90 14.19
C ASP A 79 -14.15 -10.34 15.61
N GLY A 80 -13.34 -9.41 16.10
CA GLY A 80 -13.59 -8.55 17.25
C GLY A 80 -13.45 -9.16 18.66
N ASN A 81 -13.38 -10.50 18.81
CA ASN A 81 -13.37 -11.19 20.10
C ASN A 81 -12.16 -12.08 20.36
N ASN A 82 -11.08 -11.89 19.59
CA ASN A 82 -9.85 -12.68 19.73
C ASN A 82 -8.71 -11.85 20.35
N ARG A 83 -7.59 -12.52 20.59
CA ARG A 83 -6.40 -11.93 21.19
C ARG A 83 -5.87 -10.75 20.37
N GLU A 84 -5.85 -10.88 19.05
CA GLU A 84 -5.31 -9.90 18.11
C GLU A 84 -6.14 -8.60 18.12
N ALA A 85 -7.46 -8.72 18.10
CA ALA A 85 -8.37 -7.57 18.19
C ALA A 85 -8.21 -6.80 19.52
N ARG A 86 -8.13 -7.53 20.63
CA ARG A 86 -7.95 -6.93 21.95
C ARG A 86 -6.58 -6.27 22.10
N LEU A 87 -5.52 -6.88 21.59
CA LEU A 87 -4.18 -6.27 21.60
C LEU A 87 -4.16 -4.98 20.77
N PHE A 88 -4.77 -5.00 19.58
CA PHE A 88 -4.94 -3.80 18.77
C PHE A 88 -5.71 -2.70 19.51
N GLU A 89 -6.81 -3.05 20.18
CA GLU A 89 -7.60 -2.14 21.01
C GLU A 89 -6.75 -1.48 22.09
N MET A 90 -6.00 -2.26 22.87
CA MET A 90 -5.15 -1.73 23.96
C MET A 90 -4.08 -0.75 23.45
N PHE A 91 -3.42 -1.06 22.33
CA PHE A 91 -2.39 -0.18 21.79
C PHE A 91 -2.95 1.03 21.03
N ASN A 92 -4.22 1.01 20.66
CA ASN A 92 -4.88 2.12 19.97
C ASN A 92 -5.73 2.99 20.89
N VAL A 93 -5.97 2.59 22.16
CA VAL A 93 -6.84 3.32 23.06
C VAL A 93 -6.30 4.71 23.40
N ARG A 94 -7.24 5.64 23.52
CA ARG A 94 -6.99 6.98 24.05
C ARG A 94 -7.87 7.15 25.29
N LEU A 95 -7.26 7.51 26.38
CA LEU A 95 -7.92 7.74 27.67
C LEU A 95 -7.94 9.23 28.00
N SER A 96 -8.89 9.64 28.81
CA SER A 96 -9.01 11.03 29.24
C SER A 96 -9.11 11.11 30.77
N ALA A 97 -8.40 12.06 31.36
CA ALA A 97 -8.44 12.32 32.78
C ALA A 97 -8.10 13.80 33.09
N ASP A 98 -8.57 14.28 34.22
CA ASP A 98 -8.37 15.68 34.64
C ASP A 98 -6.96 15.94 35.19
N CYS A 99 -6.22 14.90 35.54
CA CYS A 99 -4.86 15.01 36.06
C CYS A 99 -4.07 13.69 35.92
N SER A 100 -2.77 13.76 36.09
CA SER A 100 -1.83 12.64 35.97
C SER A 100 -2.17 11.45 36.87
N GLU A 101 -2.55 11.69 38.14
CA GLU A 101 -2.91 10.62 39.07
C GLU A 101 -4.19 9.89 38.66
N ALA A 102 -5.19 10.65 38.20
CA ALA A 102 -6.44 10.08 37.67
C ALA A 102 -6.18 9.26 36.40
N TYR A 103 -5.33 9.78 35.49
CA TYR A 103 -4.94 9.05 34.27
C TYR A 103 -4.21 7.75 34.60
N TYR A 104 -3.21 7.79 35.50
CA TYR A 104 -2.47 6.60 35.92
C TYR A 104 -3.40 5.51 36.47
N ARG A 105 -4.37 5.88 37.32
CA ARG A 105 -5.35 4.94 37.88
C ARG A 105 -6.26 4.36 36.78
N ALA A 106 -6.75 5.20 35.90
CA ALA A 106 -7.59 4.77 34.78
C ALA A 106 -6.85 3.82 33.84
N ALA A 107 -5.61 4.17 33.45
CA ALA A 107 -4.76 3.36 32.58
C ALA A 107 -4.44 2.01 33.22
N LYS A 108 -4.08 1.99 34.53
CA LYS A 108 -3.81 0.75 35.26
C LYS A 108 -5.03 -0.16 35.32
N SER A 109 -6.19 0.38 35.67
CA SER A 109 -7.44 -0.39 35.67
C SER A 109 -7.81 -0.92 34.31
N TYR A 110 -7.64 -0.11 33.25
CA TYR A 110 -7.86 -0.53 31.87
C TYR A 110 -6.93 -1.68 31.46
N MET A 111 -5.65 -1.64 31.82
CA MET A 111 -4.70 -2.71 31.52
C MET A 111 -5.03 -4.03 32.23
N GLU A 112 -5.62 -3.98 33.44
CA GLU A 112 -6.04 -5.18 34.17
C GLU A 112 -7.10 -5.99 33.39
N ASP A 113 -7.93 -5.34 32.56
CA ASP A 113 -8.93 -5.99 31.71
C ASP A 113 -8.30 -6.83 30.57
N PHE A 114 -6.99 -6.66 30.31
CA PHE A 114 -6.24 -7.38 29.28
C PHE A 114 -5.31 -8.47 29.82
N ALA A 115 -5.47 -8.85 31.08
CA ALA A 115 -4.63 -9.86 31.74
C ALA A 115 -4.70 -11.26 31.05
N ASP A 116 -5.72 -11.53 30.27
CA ASP A 116 -5.90 -12.76 29.49
C ASP A 116 -5.27 -12.68 28.07
N VAL A 117 -4.88 -11.49 27.65
CA VAL A 117 -4.27 -11.24 26.32
C VAL A 117 -2.77 -11.44 26.33
N PHE A 118 -2.12 -11.03 27.42
CA PHE A 118 -0.67 -11.10 27.58
C PHE A 118 -0.25 -12.23 28.53
N ASP A 119 0.96 -12.75 28.31
CA ASP A 119 1.65 -13.46 29.38
C ASP A 119 1.98 -12.48 30.55
N SER A 120 2.21 -13.05 31.75
CA SER A 120 2.44 -12.25 32.95
C SER A 120 3.64 -11.30 32.80
N ASP A 121 4.72 -11.78 32.15
CA ASP A 121 5.96 -11.02 32.04
C ASP A 121 5.78 -9.79 31.14
N THR A 122 5.02 -9.92 30.05
CA THR A 122 4.68 -8.82 29.15
C THR A 122 3.77 -7.80 29.84
N LEU A 123 2.73 -8.24 30.55
CA LEU A 123 1.82 -7.34 31.26
C LEU A 123 2.54 -6.61 32.42
N ASP A 124 3.39 -7.30 33.15
CA ASP A 124 4.21 -6.71 34.21
C ASP A 124 5.17 -5.66 33.63
N TYR A 125 5.80 -5.94 32.49
CA TYR A 125 6.68 -5.00 31.81
C TYR A 125 5.93 -3.73 31.36
N LEU A 126 4.77 -3.86 30.72
CA LEU A 126 3.95 -2.71 30.32
C LEU A 126 3.47 -1.90 31.53
N SER A 127 3.12 -2.58 32.64
CA SER A 127 2.76 -1.94 33.89
C SER A 127 3.93 -1.19 34.52
N GLU A 128 5.14 -1.74 34.43
CA GLU A 128 6.38 -1.06 34.84
C GLU A 128 6.66 0.18 34.01
N LEU A 129 6.46 0.12 32.66
CA LEU A 129 6.61 1.28 31.77
C LEU A 129 5.60 2.38 32.14
N LEU A 130 4.33 2.01 32.40
CA LEU A 130 3.31 2.95 32.86
C LEU A 130 3.72 3.63 34.17
N ALA A 131 4.17 2.84 35.14
CA ALA A 131 4.61 3.37 36.42
C ALA A 131 5.86 4.27 36.27
N PHE A 132 6.81 3.88 35.47
CA PHE A 132 8.04 4.64 35.18
C PHE A 132 7.75 6.01 34.55
N PHE A 133 6.70 6.14 33.78
CA PHE A 133 6.26 7.42 33.23
C PHE A 133 5.86 8.41 34.33
N PHE A 134 5.06 7.95 35.31
CA PHE A 134 4.45 8.81 36.32
C PHE A 134 5.27 8.96 37.59
N PHE A 135 6.18 8.04 37.88
CA PHE A 135 6.92 8.00 39.14
C PHE A 135 8.43 7.90 38.91
N GLU A 136 9.16 8.45 39.87
CA GLU A 136 10.63 8.41 39.89
C GLU A 136 11.13 8.24 41.34
N SER A 137 12.39 7.86 41.52
CA SER A 137 13.02 7.81 42.84
C SER A 137 13.60 9.17 43.21
N ASP A 138 13.26 9.69 44.39
CA ASP A 138 13.91 10.90 44.93
C ASP A 138 15.35 10.62 45.42
N ALA A 139 16.05 11.64 45.85
CA ALA A 139 17.41 11.53 46.37
C ALA A 139 17.56 10.59 47.57
N ASN A 140 16.48 10.26 48.29
CA ASN A 140 16.43 9.36 49.41
C ASN A 140 15.98 7.93 49.04
N GLY A 141 15.69 7.69 47.75
CA GLY A 141 15.21 6.41 47.22
C GLY A 141 13.70 6.18 47.41
N ASN A 142 12.92 7.20 47.83
CA ASN A 142 11.47 7.08 47.88
C ASN A 142 10.87 7.24 46.49
N ILE A 143 9.80 6.48 46.22
CA ILE A 143 9.02 6.62 45.00
C ILE A 143 8.11 7.86 45.12
N VAL A 144 8.31 8.82 44.27
CA VAL A 144 7.55 10.08 44.21
C VAL A 144 6.99 10.29 42.80
N GLN A 145 5.93 11.07 42.71
CA GLN A 145 5.38 11.44 41.42
C GLN A 145 6.39 12.30 40.62
N ARG A 146 6.59 11.96 39.37
CA ARG A 146 7.47 12.73 38.47
C ARG A 146 6.90 14.12 38.22
N ARG A 147 7.68 15.13 38.51
CA ARG A 147 7.24 16.55 38.47
C ARG A 147 6.77 16.98 37.09
N THR A 148 7.43 16.52 36.06
CA THR A 148 7.12 16.86 34.64
C THR A 148 5.78 16.29 34.16
N THR A 149 5.08 15.46 34.95
CA THR A 149 3.75 14.94 34.64
C THR A 149 2.60 15.68 35.32
N ILE A 150 2.86 16.62 36.25
CA ILE A 150 1.82 17.13 37.16
C ILE A 150 0.85 18.08 36.46
N ASP A 151 1.35 19.03 35.68
CA ASP A 151 0.57 20.12 35.09
C ASP A 151 0.28 19.91 33.58
N GLU A 152 0.35 18.66 33.10
CA GLU A 152 0.13 18.30 31.70
C GLU A 152 -1.34 17.97 31.39
N ASP A 153 -1.71 18.11 30.12
CA ASP A 153 -3.05 17.78 29.63
C ASP A 153 -3.16 16.28 29.28
N TYR A 154 -4.05 15.61 29.98
CA TYR A 154 -4.38 14.20 29.78
C TYR A 154 -5.74 13.99 29.11
N SER A 155 -6.33 15.02 28.52
CA SER A 155 -7.49 14.87 27.66
C SER A 155 -7.08 14.19 26.36
N ASP A 156 -7.80 13.15 25.93
CA ASP A 156 -7.54 12.42 24.69
C ASP A 156 -6.08 11.91 24.54
N PHE A 157 -5.54 11.26 25.57
CA PHE A 157 -4.13 10.84 25.65
C PHE A 157 -3.96 9.36 25.24
N ALA A 158 -3.07 9.08 24.29
CA ALA A 158 -2.79 7.72 23.83
C ALA A 158 -1.97 6.93 24.84
N LEU A 159 -2.54 5.84 25.38
CA LEU A 159 -1.88 4.99 26.37
C LEU A 159 -0.55 4.42 25.87
N SER A 160 -0.53 3.92 24.65
CA SER A 160 0.67 3.32 24.09
C SER A 160 1.80 4.32 23.81
N ASN A 161 1.52 5.63 23.66
CA ASN A 161 2.59 6.63 23.62
C ASN A 161 3.45 6.60 24.89
N ILE A 162 2.82 6.30 26.05
CA ILE A 162 3.54 6.14 27.33
C ILE A 162 4.49 4.94 27.29
N PHE A 163 4.05 3.81 26.71
CA PHE A 163 4.91 2.62 26.62
C PHE A 163 6.15 2.88 25.77
N TYR A 164 5.98 3.48 24.59
CA TYR A 164 7.10 3.84 23.72
C TYR A 164 8.04 4.85 24.37
N ALA A 165 7.51 5.92 24.94
CA ALA A 165 8.28 6.97 25.58
C ALA A 165 9.09 6.45 26.79
N SER A 166 8.44 5.69 27.67
CA SER A 166 9.10 5.08 28.84
C SER A 166 10.15 4.05 28.44
N CYS A 167 9.86 3.24 27.42
CA CYS A 167 10.82 2.28 26.89
C CYS A 167 12.03 2.99 26.28
N ALA A 168 11.83 4.05 25.48
CA ALA A 168 12.90 4.85 24.91
C ALA A 168 13.82 5.44 25.99
N ALA A 169 13.22 6.06 27.04
CA ALA A 169 13.98 6.62 28.15
C ALA A 169 14.78 5.55 28.91
N LYS A 170 14.22 4.36 29.16
CA LYS A 170 14.93 3.23 29.79
C LYS A 170 16.03 2.65 28.88
N CYS A 171 15.92 2.80 27.57
CA CYS A 171 16.88 2.32 26.59
C CYS A 171 17.96 3.36 26.20
N GLY A 172 18.20 4.36 27.06
CA GLY A 172 19.20 5.41 26.81
C GLY A 172 18.71 6.48 25.84
N ASN A 173 17.44 6.83 25.92
CA ASN A 173 16.74 7.83 25.13
C ASN A 173 16.59 7.47 23.63
N SER A 174 16.73 6.18 23.28
CA SER A 174 16.61 5.70 21.90
C SER A 174 15.19 5.26 21.62
N LEU A 175 14.52 5.93 20.67
CA LEU A 175 13.20 5.53 20.19
C LEU A 175 13.28 4.28 19.31
N GLU A 176 14.36 4.09 18.56
CA GLU A 176 14.59 2.85 17.78
C GLU A 176 14.55 1.59 18.65
N LYS A 177 15.25 1.61 19.80
CA LYS A 177 15.20 0.47 20.73
C LYS A 177 13.81 0.24 21.30
N ALA A 178 13.04 1.31 21.53
CA ALA A 178 11.67 1.18 21.96
C ALA A 178 10.78 0.58 20.88
N MET A 179 10.99 0.95 19.61
CA MET A 179 10.32 0.36 18.45
C MET A 179 10.55 -1.14 18.37
N ASP A 180 11.80 -1.58 18.45
CA ASP A 180 12.17 -3.02 18.48
C ASP A 180 11.48 -3.78 19.62
N CYS A 181 11.38 -3.15 20.79
CA CYS A 181 10.72 -3.74 21.94
C CYS A 181 9.22 -3.90 21.70
N MET A 182 8.56 -2.84 21.23
CA MET A 182 7.11 -2.85 20.95
C MET A 182 6.77 -3.77 19.78
N ALA A 183 7.59 -3.82 18.73
CA ALA A 183 7.41 -4.74 17.62
C ALA A 183 7.42 -6.21 18.07
N ARG A 184 8.30 -6.57 19.02
CA ARG A 184 8.32 -7.92 19.62
C ARG A 184 7.05 -8.22 20.42
N ILE A 185 6.54 -7.25 21.18
CA ILE A 185 5.27 -7.39 21.92
C ILE A 185 4.09 -7.55 20.97
N LEU A 186 4.07 -6.76 19.89
CA LEU A 186 3.05 -6.84 18.85
C LEU A 186 3.21 -8.10 17.96
N GLY A 187 4.39 -8.74 17.94
CA GLY A 187 4.65 -9.89 17.08
C GLY A 187 4.67 -9.54 15.59
N ILE A 188 5.13 -8.33 15.24
CA ILE A 188 5.28 -7.87 13.86
C ILE A 188 6.74 -7.91 13.42
N LYS A 189 6.96 -8.08 12.11
CA LYS A 189 8.23 -7.75 11.50
C LYS A 189 8.26 -6.25 11.32
N ASP A 190 9.04 -5.56 12.15
CA ASP A 190 9.14 -4.10 12.08
C ASP A 190 9.85 -3.67 10.80
N THR A 191 9.21 -2.81 10.04
CA THR A 191 9.76 -2.14 8.86
C THR A 191 9.56 -0.62 8.94
N VAL A 192 9.38 -0.09 10.15
CA VAL A 192 9.39 1.34 10.44
C VAL A 192 10.79 1.77 10.84
N HIS A 193 11.28 2.85 10.28
CA HIS A 193 12.63 3.35 10.47
C HIS A 193 12.61 4.84 10.79
N LEU A 194 13.51 5.29 11.64
CA LEU A 194 13.74 6.71 11.88
C LEU A 194 14.76 7.25 10.89
N ILE A 195 14.49 8.45 10.32
CA ILE A 195 15.49 9.15 9.51
C ILE A 195 16.72 9.53 10.35
N SER A 196 16.53 9.73 11.66
CA SER A 196 17.56 9.95 12.67
C SER A 196 16.96 9.63 14.05
N ASP A 197 17.72 9.02 14.97
CA ASP A 197 17.30 8.81 16.39
C ASP A 197 17.71 9.99 17.30
N LYS A 198 18.29 11.06 16.71
CA LYS A 198 18.63 12.26 17.44
C LYS A 198 17.40 13.06 17.84
N SER A 199 17.23 13.31 19.13
CA SER A 199 16.11 14.11 19.64
C SER A 199 16.30 15.59 19.35
N LEU A 200 15.44 16.18 18.52
CA LEU A 200 15.41 17.58 18.15
C LEU A 200 13.99 18.14 18.36
N LEU A 201 13.87 19.44 18.57
CA LEU A 201 12.58 20.14 18.64
C LEU A 201 12.28 20.82 17.31
N LEU A 202 11.06 20.64 16.82
CA LEU A 202 10.58 21.26 15.59
C LEU A 202 9.93 22.61 15.89
N LYS A 203 10.35 23.63 15.14
CA LYS A 203 9.75 24.97 15.05
C LYS A 203 9.51 25.33 13.59
N ALA A 204 8.77 26.40 13.34
CA ALA A 204 8.61 26.96 12.00
C ALA A 204 8.76 28.49 12.01
N GLU A 205 9.17 29.06 10.87
CA GLU A 205 9.27 30.49 10.64
C GLU A 205 8.29 30.90 9.56
N THR A 206 7.55 31.98 9.80
CA THR A 206 6.61 32.55 8.84
C THR A 206 7.24 33.68 8.02
N GLN A 207 6.55 34.17 6.99
CA GLN A 207 6.99 35.27 6.13
C GLN A 207 7.23 36.57 6.90
N SER A 208 6.47 36.80 7.98
CA SER A 208 6.67 37.98 8.83
C SER A 208 7.88 37.90 9.77
N GLY A 209 8.52 36.71 9.85
CA GLY A 209 9.58 36.38 10.80
C GLY A 209 9.06 35.95 12.17
N HIS A 210 7.75 35.60 12.29
CA HIS A 210 7.20 35.00 13.49
C HIS A 210 7.71 33.57 13.61
N ILE A 211 8.13 33.17 14.83
CA ILE A 211 8.55 31.79 15.12
C ILE A 211 7.40 31.07 15.81
N ILE A 212 6.96 29.98 15.19
CA ILE A 212 5.99 29.04 15.76
C ILE A 212 6.79 28.02 16.56
N GLU A 213 6.55 27.97 17.87
CA GLU A 213 7.40 27.23 18.82
C GLU A 213 7.00 25.75 19.01
N ASP A 214 5.77 25.39 18.66
CA ASP A 214 5.21 24.05 18.89
C ASP A 214 4.64 23.44 17.61
N GLU A 215 4.85 22.15 17.39
CA GLU A 215 4.36 21.43 16.21
C GLU A 215 2.84 21.46 16.12
N GLY A 216 2.13 21.38 17.25
CA GLY A 216 0.68 21.48 17.28
C GLY A 216 0.16 22.80 16.71
N ASP A 217 0.88 23.90 16.93
CA ASP A 217 0.58 25.22 16.36
C ASP A 217 0.96 25.27 14.87
N ILE A 218 2.03 24.59 14.45
CA ILE A 218 2.40 24.45 13.04
C ILE A 218 1.27 23.75 12.26
N VAL A 219 0.79 22.61 12.76
CA VAL A 219 -0.28 21.80 12.12
C VAL A 219 -1.59 22.58 12.02
N THR A 220 -1.86 23.48 12.94
CA THR A 220 -3.12 24.27 12.98
C THR A 220 -2.96 25.71 12.46
N TRP A 221 -1.81 26.03 11.88
CA TRP A 221 -1.55 27.37 11.33
C TRP A 221 -2.42 27.61 10.10
N ASP A 222 -3.30 28.60 10.15
CA ASP A 222 -4.31 28.88 9.12
C ASP A 222 -4.28 30.35 8.62
N ASN A 223 -3.12 31.01 8.73
CA ASN A 223 -2.97 32.42 8.32
C ASN A 223 -2.41 32.54 6.89
N PRO A 224 -3.26 32.76 5.86
CA PRO A 224 -2.81 32.86 4.46
C PRO A 224 -1.99 34.13 4.19
N ASP A 225 -2.10 35.17 5.05
CA ASP A 225 -1.37 36.43 4.91
C ASP A 225 0.02 36.35 5.56
N ASP A 226 0.31 35.29 6.31
CA ASP A 226 1.60 35.06 6.95
C ASP A 226 1.97 33.56 6.87
N LYS A 227 2.27 33.10 5.67
CA LYS A 227 2.55 31.70 5.37
C LYS A 227 3.83 31.21 6.05
N ILE A 228 3.87 29.93 6.42
CA ILE A 228 5.11 29.27 6.84
C ILE A 228 6.05 29.18 5.64
N ILE A 229 7.31 29.53 5.85
CA ILE A 229 8.35 29.51 4.81
C ILE A 229 9.52 28.60 5.13
N ARG A 230 9.68 28.17 6.39
CA ARG A 230 10.82 27.35 6.81
C ARG A 230 10.48 26.52 8.04
N ALA A 231 10.83 25.24 8.03
CA ALA A 231 10.93 24.41 9.22
C ALA A 231 12.32 24.57 9.84
N ILE A 232 12.40 24.49 11.17
CA ILE A 232 13.62 24.68 11.96
C ILE A 232 13.72 23.54 12.96
N LEU A 233 14.84 22.82 12.97
CA LEU A 233 15.15 21.83 13.99
C LEU A 233 16.14 22.40 15.00
N MET A 234 15.83 22.22 16.29
CA MET A 234 16.59 22.79 17.40
C MET A 234 17.24 21.70 18.25
N ASP A 235 18.54 21.83 18.51
CA ASP A 235 19.29 21.11 19.54
C ASP A 235 19.55 22.06 20.71
N GLY A 236 18.72 21.98 21.74
CA GLY A 236 18.68 22.99 22.79
C GLY A 236 18.28 24.36 22.24
N GLU A 237 19.15 25.36 22.41
CA GLU A 237 18.93 26.73 21.94
C GLU A 237 19.47 27.00 20.52
N SER A 238 20.10 26.03 19.88
CA SER A 238 20.76 26.20 18.59
C SER A 238 20.01 25.51 17.47
N GLU A 239 19.90 26.17 16.32
CA GLU A 239 19.44 25.52 15.09
C GLU A 239 20.42 24.42 14.68
N TYR A 240 19.91 23.26 14.32
CA TYR A 240 20.71 22.09 13.96
C TYR A 240 20.12 21.39 12.74
N ILE A 241 20.97 21.05 11.78
CA ILE A 241 20.59 20.24 10.62
C ILE A 241 21.20 18.84 10.80
N PRO A 242 20.38 17.83 11.14
CA PRO A 242 20.88 16.48 11.36
C PRO A 242 21.38 15.83 10.07
N VAL A 243 22.19 14.79 10.21
CA VAL A 243 22.63 13.96 9.08
C VAL A 243 21.69 12.77 8.94
N VAL A 244 21.43 12.32 7.71
CA VAL A 244 20.65 11.10 7.48
C VAL A 244 21.25 9.92 8.24
N GLY A 245 20.43 9.25 9.04
CA GLY A 245 20.86 8.11 9.87
C GLY A 245 21.65 8.51 11.11
N GLU A 246 21.65 9.80 11.52
CA GLU A 246 22.35 10.24 12.74
C GLU A 246 21.74 9.55 13.98
N ASP A 247 22.64 9.05 14.84
CA ASP A 247 22.33 8.29 16.05
C ASP A 247 21.51 6.98 15.84
N SER A 248 21.17 6.62 14.60
CA SER A 248 20.54 5.35 14.25
C SER A 248 21.58 4.22 14.27
N ALA A 249 21.48 3.35 15.26
CA ALA A 249 22.50 2.31 15.49
C ALA A 249 21.95 0.87 15.54
N HIS A 250 20.64 0.66 15.38
CA HIS A 250 20.01 -0.60 15.77
C HIS A 250 19.22 -1.34 14.69
N THR A 251 19.11 -0.80 13.48
CA THR A 251 18.48 -1.52 12.38
C THR A 251 19.49 -2.40 11.65
N ASP A 252 19.09 -3.59 11.26
CA ASP A 252 19.89 -4.49 10.40
C ASP A 252 20.23 -3.83 9.05
N ARG A 253 19.50 -2.77 8.67
CA ARG A 253 19.68 -2.01 7.42
C ARG A 253 19.66 -0.50 7.71
N THR A 254 20.64 0.20 7.21
CA THR A 254 20.67 1.68 7.29
C THR A 254 19.68 2.31 6.31
N ILE A 255 19.25 3.56 6.56
CA ILE A 255 18.41 4.33 5.63
C ILE A 255 19.03 4.39 4.22
N LEU A 256 20.36 4.57 4.16
CA LEU A 256 21.09 4.56 2.88
C LEU A 256 20.93 3.25 2.13
N GLN A 257 21.03 2.09 2.83
CA GLN A 257 20.83 0.78 2.22
C GLN A 257 19.38 0.56 1.78
N ILE A 258 18.39 1.00 2.59
CA ILE A 258 16.98 0.90 2.25
C ILE A 258 16.68 1.65 0.96
N VAL A 259 17.19 2.87 0.83
CA VAL A 259 16.98 3.72 -0.35
C VAL A 259 17.72 3.18 -1.57
N ASP A 260 18.95 2.70 -1.41
CA ASP A 260 19.77 2.12 -2.50
C ASP A 260 19.16 0.83 -3.06
N GLU A 261 18.56 0.02 -2.20
CA GLU A 261 17.94 -1.26 -2.57
C GLU A 261 16.47 -1.13 -3.02
N ALA A 262 15.87 0.04 -2.89
CA ALA A 262 14.47 0.24 -3.26
C ALA A 262 14.26 0.17 -4.79
N ASP A 263 13.17 -0.48 -5.20
CA ASP A 263 12.64 -0.42 -6.57
C ASP A 263 11.81 0.85 -6.76
N ILE A 264 11.10 1.26 -5.69
CA ILE A 264 10.22 2.42 -5.66
C ILE A 264 10.46 3.23 -4.40
N ILE A 265 10.57 4.54 -4.55
CA ILE A 265 10.59 5.51 -3.45
C ILE A 265 9.32 6.37 -3.55
N ILE A 266 8.59 6.47 -2.43
CA ILE A 266 7.35 7.24 -2.36
C ILE A 266 7.46 8.31 -1.28
N PHE A 267 7.23 9.56 -1.67
CA PHE A 267 7.00 10.68 -0.76
C PHE A 267 5.48 10.78 -0.57
N SER A 268 4.98 10.45 0.62
CA SER A 268 3.55 10.35 0.88
C SER A 268 2.86 11.71 0.91
N SER A 269 1.54 11.71 0.76
CA SER A 269 0.72 12.85 1.17
C SER A 269 0.78 13.08 2.68
N GLY A 270 0.50 14.30 3.13
CA GLY A 270 0.47 14.69 4.55
C GLY A 270 0.91 16.13 4.76
N THR A 271 0.96 16.53 6.03
CA THR A 271 1.39 17.87 6.43
C THR A 271 2.86 18.09 6.07
N GLN A 272 3.14 19.17 5.36
CA GLN A 272 4.46 19.41 4.78
C GLN A 272 5.46 19.92 5.83
N TRP A 273 5.12 21.02 6.52
CA TRP A 273 6.05 21.67 7.44
C TRP A 273 6.25 20.94 8.75
N SER A 274 5.23 20.21 9.21
CA SER A 274 5.32 19.48 10.47
C SER A 274 5.87 18.04 10.31
N SER A 275 5.55 17.35 9.21
CA SER A 275 5.86 15.91 9.07
C SER A 275 6.86 15.58 7.97
N LEU A 276 6.77 16.21 6.78
CA LEU A 276 7.51 15.75 5.61
C LEU A 276 8.81 16.50 5.38
N ILE A 277 8.75 17.84 5.32
CA ILE A 277 9.94 18.69 5.14
C ILE A 277 11.00 18.46 6.22
N PRO A 278 10.66 18.27 7.51
CA PRO A 278 11.66 17.92 8.53
C PRO A 278 12.49 16.67 8.23
N THR A 279 11.91 15.71 7.48
CA THR A 279 12.65 14.56 6.96
C THR A 279 13.59 14.94 5.82
N TYR A 280 13.11 15.77 4.88
CA TYR A 280 13.83 16.10 3.65
C TYR A 280 15.00 17.08 3.88
N MET A 281 14.97 17.86 4.95
CA MET A 281 16.02 18.82 5.28
C MET A 281 17.29 18.23 5.87
N HIS A 282 17.34 16.90 6.13
CA HIS A 282 18.54 16.24 6.63
C HIS A 282 19.70 16.37 5.64
N LYS A 283 20.87 16.64 6.18
CA LYS A 283 22.10 16.72 5.39
C LYS A 283 22.39 15.37 4.71
N GLY A 284 22.60 15.40 3.41
CA GLY A 284 22.81 14.21 2.58
C GLY A 284 21.51 13.59 2.05
N PHE A 285 20.32 14.08 2.46
CA PHE A 285 19.03 13.53 2.00
C PHE A 285 18.84 13.69 0.48
N ARG A 286 18.99 14.93 -0.02
CA ARG A 286 18.82 15.22 -1.45
C ARG A 286 19.77 14.38 -2.33
N GLU A 287 21.03 14.28 -1.92
CA GLU A 287 22.04 13.49 -2.63
C GLU A 287 21.73 11.99 -2.58
N MET A 288 21.26 11.47 -1.45
CA MET A 288 20.84 10.09 -1.30
C MET A 288 19.69 9.77 -2.28
N ILE A 289 18.66 10.59 -2.31
CA ILE A 289 17.51 10.40 -3.21
C ILE A 289 17.90 10.56 -4.68
N ALA A 290 18.72 11.55 -5.02
CA ALA A 290 19.16 11.77 -6.40
C ALA A 290 20.00 10.61 -6.96
N ASN A 291 20.80 9.95 -6.11
CA ASN A 291 21.64 8.83 -6.50
C ASN A 291 20.89 7.47 -6.55
N ALA A 292 19.71 7.37 -5.95
CA ALA A 292 18.92 6.14 -5.98
C ALA A 292 18.41 5.83 -7.39
N SER A 293 18.54 4.57 -7.81
CA SER A 293 18.05 4.07 -9.10
C SER A 293 16.53 3.85 -9.16
N ALA A 294 15.88 3.87 -7.99
CA ALA A 294 14.45 3.66 -7.83
C ALA A 294 13.59 4.66 -8.64
N ASN A 295 12.41 4.24 -9.06
CA ASN A 295 11.37 5.16 -9.51
C ASN A 295 10.83 5.94 -8.33
N LYS A 296 10.69 7.25 -8.48
CA LYS A 296 10.36 8.17 -7.39
C LYS A 296 9.01 8.82 -7.63
N TYR A 297 8.13 8.76 -6.62
CA TYR A 297 6.77 9.30 -6.68
C TYR A 297 6.50 10.25 -5.53
N LEU A 298 5.93 11.43 -5.82
CA LEU A 298 5.44 12.38 -4.83
C LEU A 298 3.92 12.43 -4.91
N ILE A 299 3.24 12.08 -3.83
CA ILE A 299 1.78 12.08 -3.76
C ILE A 299 1.31 13.44 -3.25
N MET A 300 0.54 14.16 -4.06
CA MET A 300 -0.05 15.43 -3.65
C MET A 300 -1.30 15.19 -2.78
N ASN A 301 -1.54 16.09 -1.82
CA ASN A 301 -2.76 16.07 -1.02
C ASN A 301 -3.99 16.32 -1.90
N ASN A 302 -5.12 15.70 -1.54
CA ASN A 302 -6.39 15.92 -2.23
C ASN A 302 -7.01 17.28 -1.91
N GLU A 303 -6.76 17.79 -0.72
CA GLU A 303 -7.26 19.05 -0.19
C GLU A 303 -6.10 19.86 0.40
N GLU A 304 -6.33 21.14 0.62
CA GLU A 304 -5.40 22.04 1.26
C GLU A 304 -5.27 21.70 2.76
N ASP A 305 -4.04 21.56 3.26
CA ASP A 305 -3.75 21.36 4.67
C ASP A 305 -3.56 22.69 5.38
N HIS A 306 -3.81 22.73 6.69
CA HIS A 306 -3.64 23.95 7.50
C HIS A 306 -2.22 24.48 7.47
N ASP A 307 -1.20 23.63 7.60
CA ASP A 307 0.21 24.04 7.62
C ASP A 307 0.70 24.59 6.26
N THR A 308 -0.08 24.37 5.19
CA THR A 308 0.16 24.91 3.84
C THR A 308 -0.95 25.84 3.37
N TYR A 309 -1.75 26.38 4.30
CA TYR A 309 -2.89 27.20 3.95
C TYR A 309 -2.50 28.42 3.11
N GLY A 310 -3.19 28.59 1.97
CA GLY A 310 -2.88 29.64 0.99
C GLY A 310 -1.66 29.35 0.11
N VAL A 311 -1.03 28.17 0.20
CA VAL A 311 0.06 27.73 -0.69
C VAL A 311 -0.54 26.83 -1.77
N SER A 312 -0.43 27.23 -3.03
CA SER A 312 -0.90 26.38 -4.13
C SER A 312 -0.03 25.12 -4.27
N ALA A 313 -0.59 24.08 -4.91
CA ALA A 313 0.16 22.85 -5.18
C ALA A 313 1.44 23.11 -6.02
N GLU A 314 1.41 24.10 -6.93
CA GLU A 314 2.58 24.52 -7.71
C GLU A 314 3.63 25.20 -6.83
N GLU A 315 3.23 26.15 -5.97
CA GLU A 315 4.12 26.77 -4.99
C GLU A 315 4.74 25.74 -4.04
N MET A 316 3.97 24.72 -3.63
CA MET A 316 4.49 23.64 -2.79
C MET A 316 5.56 22.83 -3.53
N CYS A 317 5.34 22.46 -4.78
CA CYS A 317 6.37 21.79 -5.59
C CYS A 317 7.63 22.67 -5.74
N ASP A 318 7.47 23.98 -5.89
CA ASP A 318 8.59 24.93 -5.92
C ASP A 318 9.38 24.94 -4.61
N ILE A 319 8.71 24.93 -3.47
CA ILE A 319 9.34 24.81 -2.15
C ILE A 319 10.12 23.49 -2.06
N LEU A 320 9.51 22.38 -2.50
CA LEU A 320 10.12 21.05 -2.46
C LEU A 320 11.36 20.94 -3.36
N THR A 321 11.53 21.78 -4.40
CA THR A 321 12.77 21.80 -5.21
C THR A 321 14.01 22.14 -4.39
N SER A 322 13.85 22.79 -3.24
CA SER A 322 14.96 23.08 -2.31
C SER A 322 15.47 21.82 -1.60
N TYR A 323 14.65 20.80 -1.48
CA TYR A 323 14.91 19.57 -0.72
C TYR A 323 15.05 18.33 -1.61
N LEU A 324 14.38 18.32 -2.75
CA LEU A 324 14.28 17.19 -3.67
C LEU A 324 14.70 17.60 -5.09
N ASP A 325 15.20 16.66 -5.86
CA ASP A 325 15.41 16.83 -7.31
C ASP A 325 14.11 16.50 -8.05
N MET A 326 13.23 17.49 -8.16
CA MET A 326 11.89 17.30 -8.72
C MET A 326 11.87 16.86 -10.19
N ASP A 327 12.97 17.06 -10.92
CA ASP A 327 13.09 16.60 -12.33
C ASP A 327 13.15 15.07 -12.42
N GLN A 328 13.51 14.38 -11.33
CA GLN A 328 13.57 12.92 -11.23
C GLN A 328 12.34 12.30 -10.55
N ILE A 329 11.34 13.09 -10.20
CA ILE A 329 10.19 12.65 -9.40
C ILE A 329 8.91 12.78 -10.21
N THR A 330 8.14 11.69 -10.26
CA THR A 330 6.79 11.68 -10.83
C THR A 330 5.78 12.18 -9.81
N VAL A 331 5.09 13.27 -10.11
CA VAL A 331 4.04 13.82 -9.26
C VAL A 331 2.74 13.06 -9.47
N VAL A 332 2.17 12.51 -8.40
CA VAL A 332 0.92 11.73 -8.43
C VAL A 332 -0.25 12.64 -8.06
N LEU A 333 -1.20 12.79 -8.97
CA LEU A 333 -2.30 13.73 -8.87
C LEU A 333 -3.66 13.01 -8.85
N ASN A 334 -4.57 13.49 -7.99
CA ASN A 334 -5.96 13.07 -8.04
C ASN A 334 -6.74 13.95 -9.03
N LYS A 335 -7.36 13.34 -10.03
CA LYS A 335 -8.14 14.03 -11.08
C LYS A 335 -9.33 14.83 -10.51
N GLU A 336 -9.83 14.44 -9.34
CA GLU A 336 -10.96 15.10 -8.68
C GLU A 336 -10.53 16.22 -7.72
N ALA A 337 -9.23 16.33 -7.41
CA ALA A 337 -8.73 17.40 -6.56
C ALA A 337 -8.91 18.76 -7.25
N SER A 338 -9.43 19.72 -6.49
CA SER A 338 -9.92 21.01 -7.02
C SER A 338 -8.82 22.00 -7.42
N VAL A 339 -7.53 21.70 -7.25
CA VAL A 339 -6.48 22.73 -7.26
C VAL A 339 -5.36 22.45 -8.25
N GLY A 340 -5.18 23.34 -9.22
CA GLY A 340 -3.89 23.59 -9.92
C GLY A 340 -3.31 22.48 -10.81
N MET A 341 -4.04 21.39 -11.07
CA MET A 341 -3.52 20.16 -11.70
C MET A 341 -2.96 20.35 -13.10
N GLN A 342 -3.56 21.23 -13.90
CA GLN A 342 -3.10 21.47 -15.26
C GLN A 342 -1.74 22.15 -15.28
N ALA A 343 -1.52 23.14 -14.41
CA ALA A 343 -0.24 23.84 -14.29
C ALA A 343 0.89 22.91 -13.84
N LEU A 344 0.59 22.00 -12.88
CA LEU A 344 1.56 20.98 -12.44
C LEU A 344 1.94 20.01 -13.56
N SER A 345 0.97 19.54 -14.34
CA SER A 345 1.23 18.57 -15.42
C SER A 345 2.00 19.18 -16.61
N GLU A 346 1.96 20.50 -16.76
CA GLU A 346 2.76 21.21 -17.76
C GLU A 346 4.22 21.42 -17.33
N ARG A 347 4.47 21.46 -16.03
CA ARG A 347 5.79 21.81 -15.45
C ARG A 347 6.57 20.61 -14.91
N TYR A 348 5.88 19.63 -14.32
CA TYR A 348 6.49 18.46 -13.72
C TYR A 348 6.03 17.18 -14.41
N HIS A 349 6.90 16.19 -14.46
CA HIS A 349 6.47 14.85 -14.86
C HIS A 349 5.39 14.36 -13.89
N SER A 350 4.20 14.04 -14.40
CA SER A 350 3.06 13.70 -13.55
C SER A 350 2.20 12.58 -14.12
N ILE A 351 1.60 11.84 -13.22
CA ILE A 351 0.53 10.88 -13.51
C ILE A 351 -0.74 11.31 -12.78
N CYS A 352 -1.87 11.14 -13.42
CA CYS A 352 -3.14 11.61 -12.91
C CYS A 352 -4.21 10.53 -13.04
N GLY A 353 -4.96 10.27 -11.95
CA GLY A 353 -6.04 9.30 -11.93
C GLY A 353 -7.13 9.68 -10.95
N MET A 354 -8.27 8.96 -11.00
CA MET A 354 -9.37 9.10 -10.03
C MET A 354 -9.02 8.30 -8.77
N ILE A 355 -8.12 8.83 -7.96
CA ILE A 355 -7.57 8.16 -6.78
C ILE A 355 -8.18 8.63 -5.45
N GLY A 356 -9.22 9.46 -5.49
CA GLY A 356 -9.99 9.86 -4.31
C GLY A 356 -10.80 8.72 -3.72
N SER A 357 -10.99 8.74 -2.39
CA SER A 357 -11.93 7.86 -1.69
C SER A 357 -13.30 8.53 -1.54
N THR A 358 -14.24 7.86 -0.87
CA THR A 358 -15.54 8.46 -0.48
C THR A 358 -15.38 9.63 0.50
N ASP A 359 -14.29 9.69 1.24
CA ASP A 359 -13.84 10.85 2.01
C ASP A 359 -12.90 11.65 1.11
N SER A 360 -13.33 12.84 0.65
CA SER A 360 -12.59 13.65 -0.33
C SER A 360 -11.16 14.00 0.09
N SER A 361 -10.91 14.07 1.40
CA SER A 361 -9.58 14.35 1.93
C SER A 361 -8.59 13.18 1.80
N LYS A 362 -9.08 11.96 1.51
CA LYS A 362 -8.27 10.73 1.51
C LYS A 362 -8.13 10.12 0.13
N HIS A 363 -7.03 9.43 -0.07
CA HIS A 363 -6.81 8.59 -1.23
C HIS A 363 -7.44 7.21 -1.04
N ASP A 364 -7.99 6.66 -2.12
CA ASP A 364 -8.38 5.25 -2.18
C ASP A 364 -7.12 4.38 -2.28
N PRO A 365 -6.93 3.41 -1.37
CA PRO A 365 -5.72 2.61 -1.32
C PRO A 365 -5.41 1.85 -2.61
N VAL A 366 -6.41 1.17 -3.16
CA VAL A 366 -6.25 0.32 -4.35
C VAL A 366 -6.01 1.16 -5.60
N LYS A 367 -6.77 2.24 -5.76
CA LYS A 367 -6.63 3.14 -6.92
C LYS A 367 -5.29 3.88 -6.92
N LEU A 368 -4.85 4.36 -5.75
CA LEU A 368 -3.57 5.06 -5.61
C LEU A 368 -2.40 4.14 -5.97
N VAL A 369 -2.32 2.97 -5.33
CA VAL A 369 -1.23 2.02 -5.61
C VAL A 369 -1.34 1.48 -7.03
N GLY A 370 -2.55 1.21 -7.52
CA GLY A 370 -2.78 0.79 -8.90
C GLY A 370 -2.24 1.80 -9.92
N LEU A 371 -2.45 3.09 -9.71
CA LEU A 371 -1.92 4.15 -10.58
C LEU A 371 -0.39 4.18 -10.58
N ILE A 372 0.24 4.15 -9.39
CA ILE A 372 1.71 4.13 -9.24
C ILE A 372 2.30 2.89 -9.93
N MET A 373 1.74 1.72 -9.67
CA MET A 373 2.27 0.46 -10.21
C MET A 373 2.06 0.33 -11.72
N SER A 374 0.98 0.90 -12.26
CA SER A 374 0.77 0.96 -13.71
C SER A 374 1.86 1.78 -14.41
N ASP A 375 2.27 2.89 -13.81
CA ASP A 375 3.37 3.70 -14.31
C ASP A 375 4.73 3.01 -14.13
N TYR A 376 4.98 2.45 -12.94
CA TYR A 376 6.21 1.73 -12.61
C TYR A 376 6.49 0.60 -13.59
N TYR A 377 5.51 -0.26 -13.87
CA TYR A 377 5.69 -1.37 -14.79
C TYR A 377 5.89 -0.88 -16.24
N ARG A 378 5.24 0.20 -16.64
CA ARG A 378 5.43 0.80 -17.96
C ARG A 378 6.86 1.29 -18.17
N GLU A 379 7.40 2.03 -17.20
CA GLU A 379 8.76 2.57 -17.24
C GLU A 379 9.82 1.46 -17.10
N ALA A 380 9.69 0.61 -16.08
CA ALA A 380 10.70 -0.41 -15.75
C ALA A 380 10.86 -1.47 -16.84
N LEU A 381 9.75 -1.86 -17.51
CA LEU A 381 9.79 -2.92 -18.50
C LEU A 381 9.94 -2.42 -19.93
N SER A 382 9.84 -1.11 -20.19
CA SER A 382 9.90 -0.52 -21.55
C SER A 382 9.09 -1.32 -22.57
N CYS A 383 7.96 -1.90 -22.13
CA CYS A 383 7.17 -2.82 -22.92
C CYS A 383 6.37 -2.06 -23.98
N THR A 384 6.52 -2.47 -25.24
CA THR A 384 5.78 -1.92 -26.37
C THR A 384 4.52 -2.73 -26.71
N HIS A 385 4.40 -3.94 -26.14
CA HIS A 385 3.26 -4.84 -26.34
C HIS A 385 2.71 -5.27 -24.99
N GLN A 386 1.42 -5.02 -24.76
CA GLN A 386 0.78 -5.34 -23.49
C GLN A 386 -0.46 -6.19 -23.73
N PHE A 387 -0.61 -7.23 -22.91
CA PHE A 387 -1.75 -8.13 -22.92
C PHE A 387 -2.38 -8.16 -21.53
N PHE A 388 -3.68 -8.09 -21.47
CA PHE A 388 -4.45 -8.13 -20.22
C PHE A 388 -5.36 -9.36 -20.22
N ASP A 389 -5.39 -10.08 -19.08
CA ASP A 389 -6.51 -10.96 -18.82
C ASP A 389 -7.79 -10.13 -18.58
N LEU A 390 -8.94 -10.73 -18.71
CA LEU A 390 -10.22 -10.03 -18.61
C LEU A 390 -10.74 -10.08 -17.18
N ASP A 391 -11.17 -11.27 -16.74
CA ASP A 391 -11.85 -11.47 -15.46
C ASP A 391 -10.86 -11.44 -14.29
N GLY A 392 -11.16 -10.64 -13.27
CA GLY A 392 -10.31 -10.46 -12.11
C GLY A 392 -9.06 -9.58 -12.37
N THR A 393 -8.88 -9.08 -13.62
CA THR A 393 -7.76 -8.20 -14.00
C THR A 393 -8.26 -6.85 -14.49
N LEU A 394 -9.03 -6.80 -15.55
CA LEU A 394 -9.62 -5.55 -16.04
C LEU A 394 -10.86 -5.16 -15.22
N TRP A 395 -11.63 -6.14 -14.80
CA TRP A 395 -12.76 -6.01 -13.86
C TRP A 395 -13.14 -7.37 -13.26
N GLU A 396 -13.89 -7.37 -12.18
CA GLU A 396 -14.46 -8.59 -11.61
C GLU A 396 -15.55 -9.18 -12.52
N GLU A 397 -15.76 -10.52 -12.48
CA GLU A 397 -16.76 -11.24 -13.31
C GLU A 397 -18.17 -10.61 -13.19
N ASN A 398 -18.52 -10.10 -11.99
CA ASN A 398 -19.77 -9.39 -11.71
C ASN A 398 -19.52 -7.93 -11.34
N GLY A 399 -18.47 -7.32 -11.87
CA GLY A 399 -18.06 -5.96 -11.59
C GLY A 399 -19.11 -4.93 -11.97
N THR A 400 -19.10 -3.80 -11.26
CA THR A 400 -20.00 -2.65 -11.51
C THR A 400 -19.70 -2.02 -12.87
N ASP A 401 -20.62 -1.18 -13.35
CA ASP A 401 -20.38 -0.45 -14.59
C ASP A 401 -19.18 0.52 -14.48
N GLU A 402 -18.92 1.04 -13.27
CA GLU A 402 -17.77 1.90 -12.96
C GLU A 402 -16.45 1.13 -13.04
N GLU A 403 -16.39 -0.10 -12.49
CA GLU A 403 -15.21 -0.96 -12.63
C GLU A 403 -14.93 -1.33 -14.09
N LYS A 404 -15.97 -1.63 -14.85
CA LYS A 404 -15.84 -1.92 -16.28
C LYS A 404 -15.38 -0.70 -17.08
N GLU A 405 -15.85 0.51 -16.72
CA GLU A 405 -15.37 1.75 -17.32
C GLU A 405 -13.89 1.99 -17.04
N LEU A 406 -13.46 1.82 -15.79
CA LEU A 406 -12.05 1.92 -15.41
C LEU A 406 -11.18 0.91 -16.18
N GLY A 407 -11.64 -0.34 -16.33
CA GLY A 407 -10.94 -1.35 -17.12
C GLY A 407 -10.81 -0.95 -18.59
N ARG A 408 -11.83 -0.34 -19.18
CA ARG A 408 -11.80 0.19 -20.55
C ARG A 408 -10.85 1.39 -20.69
N GLU A 409 -10.84 2.29 -19.70
CA GLU A 409 -9.90 3.42 -19.66
C GLU A 409 -8.45 2.91 -19.61
N ASN A 410 -8.17 1.89 -18.79
CA ASN A 410 -6.85 1.26 -18.72
C ASN A 410 -6.45 0.61 -20.04
N LEU A 411 -7.33 -0.14 -20.69
CA LEU A 411 -7.05 -0.70 -22.03
C LEU A 411 -6.71 0.38 -23.06
N ALA A 412 -7.43 1.50 -23.04
CA ALA A 412 -7.19 2.62 -23.93
C ALA A 412 -5.85 3.31 -23.61
N LEU A 413 -5.54 3.51 -22.32
CA LEU A 413 -4.31 4.14 -21.86
C LEU A 413 -3.07 3.32 -22.27
N PHE A 414 -3.10 2.02 -22.04
CA PHE A 414 -1.96 1.14 -22.32
C PHE A 414 -1.92 0.64 -23.76
N GLN A 415 -2.93 0.92 -24.57
CA GLN A 415 -3.04 0.41 -25.95
C GLN A 415 -2.89 -1.12 -26.03
N GLY A 416 -3.28 -1.82 -24.97
CA GLY A 416 -3.09 -3.24 -24.80
C GLY A 416 -4.07 -4.08 -25.60
N ALA A 417 -3.76 -5.37 -25.73
CA ALA A 417 -4.67 -6.40 -26.22
C ALA A 417 -5.28 -7.18 -25.04
N VAL A 418 -6.42 -7.82 -25.24
CA VAL A 418 -7.01 -8.74 -24.25
C VAL A 418 -6.68 -10.18 -24.64
N LEU A 419 -6.26 -10.99 -23.66
CA LEU A 419 -6.06 -12.43 -23.82
C LEU A 419 -6.84 -13.17 -22.72
N THR A 420 -7.95 -13.78 -23.08
CA THR A 420 -8.87 -14.39 -22.12
C THR A 420 -9.21 -15.83 -22.42
N GLY A 421 -9.49 -16.60 -21.35
CA GLY A 421 -10.08 -17.95 -21.45
C GLY A 421 -11.54 -17.95 -21.91
N ASN A 422 -12.19 -16.80 -21.95
CA ASN A 422 -13.61 -16.70 -22.31
C ASN A 422 -13.89 -17.00 -23.79
N SER A 423 -15.13 -17.44 -24.05
CA SER A 423 -15.61 -17.69 -25.41
C SER A 423 -15.83 -16.39 -26.19
N VAL A 424 -15.75 -16.50 -27.51
CA VAL A 424 -16.10 -15.41 -28.44
C VAL A 424 -17.46 -14.77 -28.09
N ALA A 425 -18.49 -15.60 -27.86
CA ALA A 425 -19.83 -15.10 -27.53
C ALA A 425 -19.86 -14.28 -26.23
N HIS A 426 -19.11 -14.70 -25.21
CA HIS A 426 -19.00 -13.95 -23.95
C HIS A 426 -18.29 -12.62 -24.17
N VAL A 427 -17.15 -12.65 -24.85
CA VAL A 427 -16.38 -11.44 -25.20
C VAL A 427 -17.24 -10.46 -25.99
N GLN A 428 -17.96 -10.91 -26.99
CA GLN A 428 -18.88 -10.08 -27.76
C GLN A 428 -19.94 -9.43 -26.87
N SER A 429 -20.57 -10.20 -25.97
CA SER A 429 -21.62 -9.66 -25.07
C SER A 429 -21.09 -8.61 -24.09
N VAL A 430 -19.83 -8.74 -23.66
CA VAL A 430 -19.19 -7.81 -22.71
C VAL A 430 -18.78 -6.50 -23.40
N PHE A 431 -18.24 -6.59 -24.62
CA PHE A 431 -17.70 -5.44 -25.34
C PHE A 431 -18.66 -4.79 -26.34
N GLU A 432 -19.81 -5.44 -26.69
CA GLU A 432 -20.73 -4.99 -27.76
C GLU A 432 -21.25 -3.55 -27.61
N HIS A 433 -21.34 -3.05 -26.39
CA HIS A 433 -21.85 -1.70 -26.11
C HIS A 433 -20.79 -0.74 -25.54
N ASN A 434 -19.56 -1.16 -25.37
CA ASN A 434 -18.60 -0.48 -24.51
C ASN A 434 -17.14 -0.59 -24.93
N LEU A 435 -16.86 -0.53 -26.23
CA LEU A 435 -15.46 -0.51 -26.71
C LEU A 435 -14.82 0.86 -26.45
N PRO A 436 -13.51 0.89 -26.08
CA PRO A 436 -12.76 2.14 -26.02
C PRO A 436 -12.80 2.84 -27.37
N MET A 437 -13.28 4.10 -27.40
CA MET A 437 -13.39 4.86 -28.64
C MET A 437 -12.00 5.15 -29.21
N GLY A 438 -11.80 4.85 -30.48
CA GLY A 438 -10.73 5.41 -31.30
C GLY A 438 -9.54 4.53 -31.64
N LYS A 439 -9.46 3.26 -31.19
CA LYS A 439 -8.37 2.34 -31.55
C LYS A 439 -8.87 0.93 -31.87
N ASP A 440 -8.17 0.27 -32.78
CA ASP A 440 -8.45 -1.10 -33.18
C ASP A 440 -7.92 -2.07 -32.11
N LEU A 441 -8.76 -2.37 -31.10
CA LEU A 441 -8.45 -3.27 -30.02
C LEU A 441 -8.45 -4.72 -30.50
N LYS A 442 -7.39 -5.47 -30.21
CA LYS A 442 -7.32 -6.91 -30.44
C LYS A 442 -7.71 -7.68 -29.20
N ILE A 443 -8.64 -8.63 -29.34
CA ILE A 443 -9.09 -9.51 -28.28
C ILE A 443 -8.89 -10.95 -28.71
N PHE A 444 -8.15 -11.70 -27.90
CA PHE A 444 -7.84 -13.10 -28.10
C PHE A 444 -8.69 -13.94 -27.13
N ALA A 445 -9.78 -14.48 -27.64
CA ALA A 445 -10.72 -15.35 -26.93
C ALA A 445 -10.31 -16.83 -27.01
N ASP A 446 -11.06 -17.71 -26.32
CA ASP A 446 -10.83 -19.16 -26.29
C ASP A 446 -9.38 -19.52 -25.96
N TYR A 447 -8.85 -18.97 -24.84
CA TYR A 447 -7.45 -19.07 -24.40
C TYR A 447 -6.43 -18.51 -25.42
N GLY A 448 -6.86 -17.70 -26.39
CA GLY A 448 -6.00 -17.03 -27.35
C GLY A 448 -6.10 -17.57 -28.78
N ASN A 449 -6.86 -18.63 -29.05
CA ASN A 449 -6.93 -19.20 -30.41
C ASN A 449 -7.85 -18.42 -31.37
N THR A 450 -8.78 -17.62 -30.84
CA THR A 450 -9.73 -16.87 -31.65
C THR A 450 -9.53 -15.37 -31.46
N MET A 451 -9.10 -14.69 -32.50
CA MET A 451 -8.89 -13.22 -32.49
C MET A 451 -10.12 -12.49 -33.00
N LEU A 452 -10.50 -11.44 -32.29
CA LEU A 452 -11.50 -10.44 -32.65
C LEU A 452 -10.81 -9.08 -32.75
N GLN A 453 -11.30 -8.22 -33.64
CA GLN A 453 -10.87 -6.82 -33.75
C GLN A 453 -12.05 -5.90 -33.48
N SER A 454 -11.83 -4.79 -32.78
CA SER A 454 -12.92 -3.85 -32.44
C SER A 454 -13.50 -3.15 -33.67
N SER A 455 -12.74 -3.05 -34.77
CA SER A 455 -13.21 -2.53 -36.04
C SER A 455 -14.16 -3.47 -36.78
N ASP A 456 -14.10 -4.78 -36.51
CA ASP A 456 -15.00 -5.80 -37.06
C ASP A 456 -15.27 -6.89 -36.02
N PHE A 457 -16.09 -6.58 -35.04
CA PHE A 457 -16.42 -7.46 -33.91
C PHE A 457 -17.25 -8.68 -34.31
N GLY A 458 -17.81 -8.69 -35.51
CA GLY A 458 -18.58 -9.81 -36.06
C GLY A 458 -17.70 -10.91 -36.64
N THR A 459 -16.44 -10.60 -37.03
CA THR A 459 -15.55 -11.54 -37.68
C THR A 459 -14.52 -12.10 -36.72
N ALA A 460 -14.61 -13.38 -36.45
CA ALA A 460 -13.66 -14.12 -35.61
C ALA A 460 -12.62 -14.83 -36.50
N THR A 461 -11.33 -14.57 -36.25
CA THR A 461 -10.22 -15.19 -36.97
C THR A 461 -9.53 -16.22 -36.10
N LYS A 462 -9.44 -17.46 -36.55
CA LYS A 462 -8.71 -18.53 -35.86
C LYS A 462 -7.20 -18.36 -36.15
N LEU A 463 -6.37 -18.50 -35.08
CA LEU A 463 -4.92 -18.36 -35.17
C LEU A 463 -4.21 -19.65 -35.56
N THR A 464 -4.70 -20.81 -35.11
CA THR A 464 -4.11 -22.11 -35.45
C THR A 464 -5.13 -23.23 -35.40
N ASP A 465 -4.92 -24.28 -36.20
CA ASP A 465 -5.67 -25.53 -36.15
C ASP A 465 -4.96 -26.63 -35.31
N ARG A 466 -3.78 -26.33 -34.76
CA ARG A 466 -2.94 -27.30 -34.06
C ARG A 466 -3.64 -27.94 -32.87
N TYR A 467 -4.47 -27.17 -32.15
CA TYR A 467 -5.12 -27.59 -30.90
C TYR A 467 -6.59 -27.93 -31.07
N LEU A 468 -7.05 -28.14 -32.31
CA LEU A 468 -8.44 -28.54 -32.55
C LEU A 468 -8.74 -29.91 -31.93
N LEU A 469 -9.73 -29.93 -31.06
CA LEU A 469 -10.24 -31.19 -30.48
C LEU A 469 -11.05 -31.97 -31.54
N PRO A 470 -10.90 -33.31 -31.59
CA PRO A 470 -11.65 -34.12 -32.54
C PRO A 470 -13.14 -34.10 -32.21
N GLU A 471 -14.01 -34.08 -33.23
CA GLU A 471 -15.48 -34.13 -33.07
C GLU A 471 -15.93 -35.38 -32.29
N SER A 472 -15.20 -36.49 -32.44
CA SER A 472 -15.45 -37.72 -31.70
C SER A 472 -15.37 -37.53 -30.18
N LEU A 473 -14.51 -36.66 -29.68
CA LEU A 473 -14.40 -36.33 -28.27
C LEU A 473 -15.67 -35.65 -27.75
N LEU A 474 -16.18 -34.67 -28.49
CA LEU A 474 -17.43 -33.97 -28.13
C LEU A 474 -18.61 -34.98 -28.09
N HIS A 475 -18.68 -35.87 -29.08
CA HIS A 475 -19.70 -36.90 -29.12
C HIS A 475 -19.57 -37.88 -27.94
N CYS A 476 -18.37 -38.39 -27.67
CA CYS A 476 -18.08 -39.26 -26.54
C CYS A 476 -18.52 -38.64 -25.21
N VAL A 477 -18.15 -37.39 -24.93
CA VAL A 477 -18.52 -36.72 -23.68
C VAL A 477 -20.03 -36.47 -23.58
N LYS A 478 -20.72 -36.14 -24.67
CA LYS A 478 -22.18 -35.95 -24.66
C LYS A 478 -22.95 -37.24 -24.41
N GLU A 479 -22.43 -38.37 -24.83
CA GLU A 479 -23.05 -39.69 -24.64
C GLU A 479 -22.92 -40.21 -23.19
N LEU A 480 -22.01 -39.67 -22.38
CA LEU A 480 -21.87 -40.06 -20.98
C LEU A 480 -23.13 -39.73 -20.19
N SER A 481 -23.75 -40.74 -19.60
CA SER A 481 -25.02 -40.60 -18.87
C SER A 481 -24.98 -39.58 -17.73
N VAL A 482 -23.81 -39.36 -17.14
CA VAL A 482 -23.58 -38.38 -16.07
C VAL A 482 -23.79 -36.93 -16.55
N PHE A 483 -23.73 -36.69 -17.87
CA PHE A 483 -23.92 -35.36 -18.49
C PHE A 483 -25.28 -35.18 -19.15
N ALA A 484 -26.18 -36.19 -19.04
CA ALA A 484 -27.54 -36.05 -19.55
C ALA A 484 -28.22 -34.80 -18.98
N GLY A 485 -28.64 -33.89 -19.87
CA GLY A 485 -29.21 -32.60 -19.47
C GLY A 485 -28.20 -31.52 -18.99
N LYS A 486 -26.91 -31.78 -19.05
CA LYS A 486 -25.86 -30.78 -18.78
C LYS A 486 -25.50 -29.99 -20.04
N GLN A 487 -25.00 -28.79 -19.84
CA GLN A 487 -24.45 -28.02 -20.97
C GLN A 487 -23.04 -28.51 -21.28
N VAL A 488 -22.85 -29.05 -22.48
CA VAL A 488 -21.56 -29.48 -23.03
C VAL A 488 -21.38 -28.77 -24.37
N PHE A 489 -20.39 -27.93 -24.47
CA PHE A 489 -20.13 -27.14 -25.68
C PHE A 489 -18.63 -26.96 -25.96
N LEU A 490 -18.33 -26.85 -27.23
CA LEU A 490 -16.96 -26.68 -27.72
C LEU A 490 -16.72 -25.20 -28.03
N ARG A 491 -15.71 -24.61 -27.39
CA ARG A 491 -15.29 -23.21 -27.57
C ARG A 491 -14.14 -23.15 -28.58
N GLY A 492 -14.25 -22.32 -29.59
CA GLY A 492 -13.24 -22.13 -30.62
C GLY A 492 -12.72 -23.40 -31.30
N GLY A 493 -13.33 -24.55 -31.05
CA GLY A 493 -12.85 -25.87 -31.48
C GLY A 493 -11.72 -26.43 -30.61
N VAL A 494 -11.25 -25.75 -29.59
CA VAL A 494 -10.02 -26.07 -28.82
C VAL A 494 -10.27 -26.40 -27.37
N VAL A 495 -11.40 -25.97 -26.80
CA VAL A 495 -11.76 -26.23 -25.40
C VAL A 495 -13.17 -26.82 -25.32
N LEU A 496 -13.32 -27.98 -24.74
CA LEU A 496 -14.61 -28.58 -24.44
C LEU A 496 -15.00 -28.25 -23.01
N THR A 497 -16.05 -27.46 -22.83
CA THR A 497 -16.53 -27.02 -21.52
C THR A 497 -17.80 -27.74 -21.10
N ILE A 498 -17.87 -28.18 -19.85
CA ILE A 498 -19.01 -28.83 -19.22
C ILE A 498 -19.52 -27.95 -18.08
N LYS A 499 -20.81 -27.52 -18.10
CA LYS A 499 -21.52 -26.69 -17.09
C LYS A 499 -22.94 -27.17 -16.87
N PRO A 500 -23.58 -26.78 -15.72
CA PRO A 500 -23.03 -26.59 -14.37
C PRO A 500 -22.85 -27.97 -13.70
N LEU A 501 -21.89 -28.05 -12.78
CA LEU A 501 -21.58 -29.35 -12.16
C LEU A 501 -21.47 -29.22 -10.64
N LYS A 502 -22.14 -30.15 -9.93
CA LYS A 502 -21.82 -30.48 -8.53
C LYS A 502 -20.88 -31.68 -8.53
N GLY A 503 -19.98 -31.79 -7.55
CA GLY A 503 -19.05 -32.93 -7.44
C GLY A 503 -17.98 -32.94 -8.56
N ARG A 504 -17.46 -31.82 -8.97
CA ARG A 504 -16.54 -31.67 -10.12
C ARG A 504 -15.29 -32.56 -10.01
N LYS A 505 -14.76 -32.77 -8.80
CA LYS A 505 -13.55 -33.59 -8.59
C LYS A 505 -13.78 -35.06 -8.92
N GLU A 506 -14.94 -35.59 -8.59
CA GLU A 506 -15.35 -36.95 -8.90
C GLU A 506 -15.60 -37.13 -10.41
N ILE A 507 -16.20 -36.12 -11.03
CA ILE A 507 -16.44 -36.09 -12.47
C ILE A 507 -15.13 -36.04 -13.25
N ILE A 508 -14.13 -35.29 -12.80
CA ILE A 508 -12.79 -35.29 -13.43
C ILE A 508 -12.17 -36.71 -13.39
N LYS A 509 -12.31 -37.43 -12.28
CA LYS A 509 -11.80 -38.81 -12.20
C LYS A 509 -12.49 -39.73 -13.20
N LEU A 510 -13.81 -39.62 -13.34
CA LEU A 510 -14.57 -40.36 -14.34
C LEU A 510 -14.11 -40.00 -15.76
N LEU A 511 -14.04 -38.73 -16.07
CA LEU A 511 -13.60 -38.24 -17.40
C LEU A 511 -12.20 -38.75 -17.75
N ARG A 512 -11.27 -38.74 -16.81
CA ARG A 512 -9.92 -39.28 -17.04
C ARG A 512 -9.91 -40.78 -17.35
N GLN A 513 -10.85 -41.51 -16.80
CA GLN A 513 -11.02 -42.95 -17.11
C GLN A 513 -11.66 -43.13 -18.48
N GLU A 514 -12.78 -42.47 -18.75
CA GLU A 514 -13.55 -42.64 -20.00
C GLU A 514 -12.85 -42.08 -21.24
N LEU A 515 -11.98 -41.09 -21.04
CA LEU A 515 -11.22 -40.45 -22.11
C LEU A 515 -9.76 -40.91 -22.19
N SER A 516 -9.43 -42.04 -21.56
CA SER A 516 -8.07 -42.60 -21.56
C SER A 516 -7.50 -42.91 -22.96
N ASP A 517 -8.36 -43.16 -23.95
CA ASP A 517 -7.98 -43.39 -25.34
C ASP A 517 -7.59 -42.11 -26.12
N TYR A 518 -7.84 -40.93 -25.54
CA TYR A 518 -7.45 -39.66 -26.12
C TYR A 518 -6.17 -39.19 -25.46
N GLU A 519 -5.05 -39.36 -26.16
CA GLU A 519 -3.73 -38.96 -25.64
C GLU A 519 -3.56 -37.44 -25.59
N GLY A 520 -2.80 -36.94 -24.60
CA GLY A 520 -2.40 -35.56 -24.49
C GLY A 520 -3.48 -34.56 -24.04
N LEU A 521 -4.60 -35.06 -23.48
CA LEU A 521 -5.65 -34.19 -22.92
C LEU A 521 -5.35 -33.81 -21.47
N SER A 522 -5.60 -32.53 -21.15
CA SER A 522 -5.78 -32.01 -19.78
C SER A 522 -7.28 -31.89 -19.47
N ILE A 523 -7.67 -32.22 -18.23
CA ILE A 523 -9.03 -32.11 -17.70
C ILE A 523 -8.96 -31.35 -16.39
N GLU A 524 -9.43 -30.10 -16.39
CA GLU A 524 -9.19 -29.13 -15.32
C GLU A 524 -10.47 -28.50 -14.78
N LEU A 525 -10.41 -28.00 -13.55
CA LEU A 525 -11.45 -27.15 -13.01
C LEU A 525 -11.35 -25.77 -13.66
N ALA A 526 -12.46 -25.27 -14.22
CA ALA A 526 -12.54 -23.96 -14.82
C ALA A 526 -13.60 -23.12 -14.11
N GLY A 527 -13.23 -21.93 -13.69
CA GLY A 527 -14.10 -21.05 -12.93
C GLY A 527 -14.79 -21.74 -11.75
N ARG A 528 -15.93 -21.18 -11.30
CA ARG A 528 -16.65 -21.72 -10.13
C ARG A 528 -17.48 -22.98 -10.39
N THR A 529 -17.87 -23.24 -11.63
CA THR A 529 -18.88 -24.28 -11.94
C THR A 529 -18.54 -25.18 -13.09
N SER A 530 -17.44 -24.98 -13.80
CA SER A 530 -17.10 -25.67 -15.06
C SER A 530 -15.96 -26.66 -14.91
N ILE A 531 -15.85 -27.56 -15.86
CA ILE A 531 -14.66 -28.36 -16.19
C ILE A 531 -14.33 -28.09 -17.63
N ASP A 532 -13.07 -27.81 -17.93
CA ASP A 532 -12.55 -27.66 -19.27
C ASP A 532 -11.68 -28.88 -19.65
N ILE A 533 -11.80 -29.32 -20.88
CA ILE A 533 -11.01 -30.38 -21.50
C ILE A 533 -10.32 -29.77 -22.72
N MET A 534 -8.99 -29.84 -22.77
CA MET A 534 -8.15 -29.30 -23.82
C MET A 534 -6.86 -30.13 -23.96
N TYR A 535 -6.03 -29.86 -24.93
CA TYR A 535 -4.70 -30.44 -24.97
C TYR A 535 -3.82 -29.92 -23.82
N SER A 536 -2.97 -30.76 -23.25
CA SER A 536 -2.15 -30.44 -22.08
C SER A 536 -1.08 -29.37 -22.37
N ASP A 537 -0.69 -29.20 -23.64
CA ASP A 537 0.23 -28.14 -24.10
C ASP A 537 -0.51 -26.89 -24.60
N TYR A 538 -1.84 -26.83 -24.44
CA TYR A 538 -2.66 -25.69 -24.82
C TYR A 538 -2.97 -24.83 -23.59
N SER A 539 -2.44 -23.61 -23.54
CA SER A 539 -2.63 -22.67 -22.45
C SER A 539 -2.60 -21.21 -22.97
N LYS A 540 -3.00 -20.25 -22.12
CA LYS A 540 -2.80 -18.81 -22.44
C LYS A 540 -1.34 -18.52 -22.74
N ALA A 541 -0.39 -19.11 -21.99
CA ALA A 541 1.04 -18.91 -22.18
C ALA A 541 1.52 -19.43 -23.54
N THR A 542 1.10 -20.62 -23.93
CA THR A 542 1.43 -21.20 -25.24
C THR A 542 0.87 -20.35 -26.38
N MET A 543 -0.36 -19.88 -26.24
CA MET A 543 -1.00 -19.04 -27.26
C MET A 543 -0.40 -17.63 -27.31
N LEU A 544 -0.02 -17.06 -26.16
CA LEU A 544 0.69 -15.78 -26.12
C LEU A 544 2.01 -15.85 -26.90
N ARG A 545 2.79 -16.91 -26.69
CA ARG A 545 4.04 -17.13 -27.47
C ARG A 545 3.76 -17.21 -28.97
N LEU A 546 2.71 -17.93 -29.38
CA LEU A 546 2.31 -18.02 -30.80
C LEU A 546 1.89 -16.66 -31.36
N ILE A 547 1.09 -15.89 -30.60
CA ILE A 547 0.67 -14.52 -30.98
C ILE A 547 1.89 -13.61 -31.14
N MET A 548 2.84 -13.69 -30.22
CA MET A 548 4.08 -12.92 -30.26
C MET A 548 4.94 -13.30 -31.49
N GLU A 549 5.11 -14.59 -31.74
CA GLU A 549 5.86 -15.10 -32.91
C GLU A 549 5.23 -14.63 -34.23
N GLN A 550 3.91 -14.78 -34.38
CA GLN A 550 3.19 -14.33 -35.58
C GLN A 550 3.19 -12.80 -35.74
N GLY A 551 3.16 -12.07 -34.62
CA GLY A 551 3.19 -10.61 -34.60
C GLY A 551 4.58 -10.00 -34.68
N GLY A 552 5.66 -10.80 -34.62
CA GLY A 552 7.03 -10.29 -34.52
C GLY A 552 7.31 -9.49 -33.25
N MET A 553 6.65 -9.85 -32.16
CA MET A 553 6.75 -9.15 -30.87
C MET A 553 7.88 -9.78 -30.03
N PRO A 554 8.92 -9.03 -29.65
CA PRO A 554 9.99 -9.59 -28.82
C PRO A 554 9.50 -9.83 -27.38
N MET A 555 9.93 -10.95 -26.80
CA MET A 555 9.49 -11.35 -25.45
C MET A 555 9.88 -10.31 -24.39
N GLU A 556 11.07 -9.76 -24.48
CA GLU A 556 11.61 -8.75 -23.57
C GLU A 556 10.87 -7.38 -23.64
N LYS A 557 9.98 -7.21 -24.62
CA LYS A 557 9.14 -6.03 -24.79
C LYS A 557 7.65 -6.33 -24.73
N THR A 558 7.30 -7.50 -24.24
CA THR A 558 5.91 -7.93 -24.10
C THR A 558 5.59 -8.13 -22.63
N LEU A 559 4.51 -7.51 -22.16
CA LEU A 559 3.99 -7.62 -20.81
C LEU A 559 2.62 -8.34 -20.85
N PHE A 560 2.45 -9.35 -20.01
CA PHE A 560 1.15 -9.94 -19.70
C PHE A 560 0.73 -9.59 -18.28
N ILE A 561 -0.46 -9.08 -18.11
CA ILE A 561 -1.05 -8.68 -16.83
C ILE A 561 -2.25 -9.56 -16.54
N GLY A 562 -2.23 -10.26 -15.41
CA GLY A 562 -3.28 -11.17 -14.98
C GLY A 562 -3.33 -11.32 -13.46
N ASN A 563 -4.46 -11.73 -12.92
CA ASN A 563 -4.69 -11.89 -11.49
C ASN A 563 -4.22 -13.25 -10.93
N GLU A 564 -4.04 -14.25 -11.78
CA GLU A 564 -3.62 -15.60 -11.39
C GLU A 564 -2.26 -15.94 -12.00
N LEU A 565 -1.19 -15.24 -11.51
CA LEU A 565 0.20 -15.43 -11.93
C LEU A 565 1.00 -16.08 -10.80
N GLU A 566 0.56 -17.22 -10.26
CA GLU A 566 1.31 -17.99 -9.28
C GLU A 566 2.47 -18.76 -9.92
N GLU A 567 3.53 -19.02 -9.13
CA GLU A 567 4.67 -19.84 -9.56
C GLU A 567 4.17 -21.27 -9.90
N GLY A 568 4.16 -21.62 -11.18
CA GLY A 568 3.61 -22.87 -11.68
C GLY A 568 2.18 -22.81 -12.23
N SER A 569 1.47 -21.68 -12.17
CA SER A 569 0.30 -21.40 -12.98
C SER A 569 0.77 -20.94 -14.36
N GLU A 570 0.60 -21.80 -15.34
CA GLU A 570 0.90 -21.45 -16.75
C GLU A 570 -0.24 -20.68 -17.41
#